data_079f92a7111faadfd27e4fab0f65506f
#
_entry.id   079f92a7111faadfd27e4fab0f65506f
#
_cell.length_a   1.000
_cell.length_b   1.000
_cell.length_c   1.000
_cell.angle_alpha   90.00
_cell.angle_beta   90.00
_cell.angle_gamma   90.00
#
_symmetry.space_group_name_H-M   'P 1'
#
loop_
_entity.id
_entity.type
_entity.pdbx_description
1 polymer ?
#
loop_
_entity_poly.entity_id
_entity_poly.type
_entity_poly.pdbx_seq_one_letter_code
_entity_poly.pdbx_strand_id
1 'polypeptide(L)'
;FSVDAHRRVKATFAKARGRNHLQVLGKMTDLVDDQHRIRELHPFVIRETHTEDGEPVYEVLGELLEAYLASLPEDRRILLRRYRVVDVARKVVGVGSVGTRCWVILLTGADDDDPLFLQVKEAQPSVLAPYFTSEDDSGNQGRRGVRGQRMIQGSPDIFLGWCELRG
;
A
#
# COMPACT_ATOMS: atom_id res chain seq x y z
N PHE A 1 33.55 14.25 -17.44
CA PHE A 1 32.31 13.50 -17.59
C PHE A 1 32.00 13.40 -19.07
N SER A 2 31.89 12.15 -19.59
CA SER A 2 31.62 11.86 -21.00
C SER A 2 30.24 12.39 -21.41
N VAL A 3 30.12 12.91 -22.64
CA VAL A 3 28.86 13.37 -23.26
C VAL A 3 27.79 12.27 -23.18
N ASP A 4 28.18 11.01 -23.29
CA ASP A 4 27.30 9.84 -23.15
C ASP A 4 26.72 9.67 -21.73
N ALA A 5 27.48 9.99 -20.70
CA ALA A 5 26.99 9.94 -19.32
C ALA A 5 25.89 11.00 -19.10
N HIS A 6 26.08 12.21 -19.61
CA HIS A 6 25.09 13.30 -19.57
C HIS A 6 23.80 12.94 -20.32
N ARG A 7 23.92 12.29 -21.47
CA ARG A 7 22.78 11.85 -22.28
C ARG A 7 21.98 10.75 -21.59
N ARG A 8 22.65 9.78 -20.95
CA ARG A 8 22.01 8.71 -20.16
C ARG A 8 21.30 9.27 -18.93
N VAL A 9 21.93 10.17 -18.21
CA VAL A 9 21.33 10.85 -17.05
C VAL A 9 20.10 11.64 -17.46
N LYS A 10 20.16 12.46 -18.52
CA LYS A 10 18.99 13.19 -19.06
C LYS A 10 17.87 12.24 -19.49
N ALA A 11 18.18 11.12 -20.16
CA ALA A 11 17.20 10.13 -20.56
C ALA A 11 16.54 9.44 -19.36
N THR A 12 17.31 9.16 -18.31
CA THR A 12 16.80 8.57 -17.07
C THR A 12 15.89 9.56 -16.32
N PHE A 13 16.27 10.84 -16.22
CA PHE A 13 15.41 11.88 -15.62
C PHE A 13 14.14 12.15 -16.44
N ALA A 14 14.22 12.17 -17.78
CA ALA A 14 13.05 12.32 -18.64
C ALA A 14 12.09 11.13 -18.48
N LYS A 15 12.63 9.89 -18.38
CA LYS A 15 11.85 8.68 -18.12
C LYS A 15 11.24 8.66 -16.71
N ALA A 16 11.95 9.18 -15.71
CA ALA A 16 11.45 9.32 -14.35
C ALA A 16 10.34 10.39 -14.27
N ARG A 17 10.51 11.53 -14.94
CA ARG A 17 9.47 12.58 -15.03
C ARG A 17 8.23 12.14 -15.81
N GLY A 18 8.37 11.26 -16.80
CA GLY A 18 7.26 10.68 -17.54
C GLY A 18 6.46 9.60 -16.79
N ARG A 19 6.96 9.12 -15.65
CA ARG A 19 6.27 8.19 -14.74
C ARG A 19 5.60 8.97 -13.61
N ASN A 20 4.67 9.83 -13.96
CA ASN A 20 3.90 10.54 -12.95
C ASN A 20 2.75 9.64 -12.42
N HIS A 21 2.19 10.04 -11.28
CA HIS A 21 1.09 9.35 -10.63
C HIS A 21 -0.15 9.21 -11.53
N LEU A 22 -0.39 10.17 -12.44
CA LEU A 22 -1.50 10.11 -13.42
C LEU A 22 -1.33 8.97 -14.44
N GLN A 23 -0.09 8.67 -14.86
CA GLN A 23 0.14 7.51 -15.73
C GLN A 23 -0.11 6.19 -15.00
N VAL A 24 0.19 6.12 -13.72
CA VAL A 24 -0.12 4.96 -12.89
C VAL A 24 -1.63 4.84 -12.73
N LEU A 25 -2.31 5.96 -12.45
CA LEU A 25 -3.76 6.01 -12.38
C LEU A 25 -4.40 5.45 -13.65
N GLY A 26 -4.08 5.98 -14.82
CA GLY A 26 -4.64 5.53 -16.10
C GLY A 26 -4.31 4.07 -16.46
N LYS A 27 -3.24 3.48 -15.90
CA LYS A 27 -2.91 2.06 -16.09
C LYS A 27 -3.63 1.13 -15.12
N MET A 28 -3.87 1.59 -13.91
CA MET A 28 -4.40 0.79 -12.81
C MET A 28 -5.89 0.98 -12.56
N THR A 29 -6.51 1.96 -13.22
CA THR A 29 -7.94 2.25 -13.02
C THR A 29 -8.67 2.33 -14.36
N ASP A 30 -9.97 2.13 -14.29
CA ASP A 30 -10.95 2.46 -15.32
C ASP A 30 -11.89 3.55 -14.79
N LEU A 31 -12.43 4.37 -15.68
CA LEU A 31 -13.42 5.37 -15.32
C LEU A 31 -14.81 4.73 -15.40
N VAL A 32 -15.51 4.69 -14.28
CA VAL A 32 -16.87 4.14 -14.17
C VAL A 32 -17.74 5.17 -13.48
N ASP A 33 -18.79 5.64 -14.14
CA ASP A 33 -19.69 6.69 -13.63
C ASP A 33 -18.92 7.96 -13.15
N ASP A 34 -17.98 8.41 -13.97
CA ASP A 34 -17.07 9.54 -13.70
C ASP A 34 -16.19 9.40 -12.45
N GLN A 35 -16.04 8.17 -11.94
CA GLN A 35 -15.15 7.86 -10.82
C GLN A 35 -14.07 6.86 -11.23
N HIS A 36 -12.86 7.09 -10.75
CA HIS A 36 -11.78 6.11 -10.91
C HIS A 36 -12.07 4.86 -10.08
N ARG A 37 -11.98 3.68 -10.71
CA ARG A 37 -12.11 2.37 -10.06
C ARG A 37 -10.90 1.53 -10.39
N ILE A 38 -10.40 0.77 -9.44
CA ILE A 38 -9.27 -0.14 -9.67
C ILE A 38 -9.67 -1.14 -10.76
N ARG A 39 -8.83 -1.25 -11.79
CA ARG A 39 -9.04 -2.18 -12.91
C ARG A 39 -8.96 -3.61 -12.42
N GLU A 40 -10.01 -4.39 -12.66
CA GLU A 40 -10.00 -5.81 -12.38
C GLU A 40 -9.21 -6.58 -13.43
N LEU A 41 -8.39 -7.51 -12.97
CA LEU A 41 -7.57 -8.40 -13.78
C LEU A 41 -7.65 -9.81 -13.20
N HIS A 42 -8.73 -10.54 -13.51
CA HIS A 42 -8.89 -11.90 -13.05
C HIS A 42 -7.77 -12.82 -13.51
N PRO A 43 -7.21 -13.70 -12.65
CA PRO A 43 -7.50 -13.85 -11.22
C PRO A 43 -6.64 -12.99 -10.29
N PHE A 44 -5.91 -11.99 -10.81
CA PHE A 44 -4.83 -11.27 -10.08
C PHE A 44 -5.31 -10.05 -9.30
N VAL A 45 -6.33 -9.36 -9.78
CA VAL A 45 -6.95 -8.20 -9.12
C VAL A 45 -8.46 -8.38 -9.17
N ILE A 46 -9.08 -8.49 -8.00
CA ILE A 46 -10.49 -8.80 -7.84
C ILE A 46 -11.11 -7.81 -6.86
N ARG A 47 -12.22 -7.21 -7.23
CA ARG A 47 -13.01 -6.39 -6.31
C ARG A 47 -13.86 -7.32 -5.44
N GLU A 48 -13.72 -7.18 -4.14
CA GLU A 48 -14.54 -7.88 -3.16
C GLU A 48 -15.41 -6.87 -2.44
N THR A 49 -16.70 -7.17 -2.32
CA THR A 49 -17.66 -6.31 -1.62
C THR A 49 -17.84 -6.71 -0.17
N HIS A 50 -17.55 -7.97 0.15
CA HIS A 50 -17.64 -8.54 1.49
C HIS A 50 -16.35 -9.31 1.83
N THR A 51 -16.03 -9.35 3.10
CA THR A 51 -14.95 -10.20 3.64
C THR A 51 -15.35 -11.67 3.63
N GLU A 52 -14.43 -12.57 3.94
CA GLU A 52 -14.72 -14.00 4.10
C GLU A 52 -15.76 -14.26 5.19
N ASP A 53 -15.84 -13.40 6.21
CA ASP A 53 -16.80 -13.45 7.32
C ASP A 53 -18.13 -12.77 6.98
N GLY A 54 -18.28 -12.25 5.76
CA GLY A 54 -19.51 -11.63 5.25
C GLY A 54 -19.71 -10.16 5.61
N GLU A 55 -18.73 -9.52 6.22
CA GLU A 55 -18.77 -8.08 6.55
C GLU A 55 -18.49 -7.22 5.31
N PRO A 56 -19.14 -6.06 5.17
CA PRO A 56 -18.85 -5.14 4.07
C PRO A 56 -17.38 -4.67 4.13
N VAL A 57 -16.63 -4.85 3.04
CA VAL A 57 -15.19 -4.50 2.97
C VAL A 57 -14.93 -3.05 3.36
N TYR A 58 -15.82 -2.12 3.00
CA TYR A 58 -15.63 -0.70 3.30
C TYR A 58 -15.78 -0.36 4.79
N GLU A 59 -16.59 -1.10 5.55
CA GLU A 59 -16.72 -0.92 7.00
C GLU A 59 -15.45 -1.38 7.71
N VAL A 60 -15.00 -2.59 7.39
CA VAL A 60 -13.72 -3.14 7.91
C VAL A 60 -12.54 -2.25 7.53
N LEU A 61 -12.53 -1.73 6.30
CA LEU A 61 -11.48 -0.82 5.84
C LEU A 61 -11.47 0.49 6.65
N GLY A 62 -12.64 1.02 7.04
CA GLY A 62 -12.73 2.24 7.85
C GLY A 62 -12.05 2.06 9.21
N GLU A 63 -12.31 0.95 9.90
CA GLU A 63 -11.68 0.62 11.18
C GLU A 63 -10.17 0.42 11.04
N LEU A 64 -9.76 -0.32 10.01
CA LEU A 64 -8.35 -0.55 9.72
C LEU A 64 -7.60 0.73 9.39
N LEU A 65 -8.23 1.65 8.67
CA LEU A 65 -7.62 2.91 8.30
C LEU A 65 -7.34 3.78 9.53
N GLU A 66 -8.25 3.86 10.48
CA GLU A 66 -8.02 4.61 11.73
C GLU A 66 -6.91 3.97 12.58
N ALA A 67 -6.90 2.65 12.72
CA ALA A 67 -5.82 1.93 13.41
C ALA A 67 -4.46 2.11 12.71
N TYR A 68 -4.45 2.08 11.38
CA TYR A 68 -3.25 2.34 10.60
C TYR A 68 -2.76 3.79 10.74
N LEU A 69 -3.66 4.77 10.66
CA LEU A 69 -3.33 6.18 10.87
C LEU A 69 -2.68 6.43 12.24
N ALA A 70 -3.15 5.74 13.29
CA ALA A 70 -2.57 5.82 14.62
C ALA A 70 -1.11 5.30 14.68
N SER A 71 -0.71 4.43 13.77
CA SER A 71 0.66 3.88 13.68
C SER A 71 1.65 4.81 12.97
N LEU A 72 1.15 5.83 12.25
CA LEU A 72 1.98 6.77 11.50
C LEU A 72 2.51 7.91 12.39
N PRO A 73 3.70 8.46 12.07
CA PRO A 73 4.12 9.74 12.61
C PRO A 73 3.07 10.83 12.34
N GLU A 74 3.00 11.81 13.24
CA GLU A 74 1.95 12.85 13.21
C GLU A 74 1.88 13.61 11.88
N ASP A 75 3.04 14.03 11.36
CA ASP A 75 3.15 14.75 10.09
C ASP A 75 2.60 13.92 8.91
N ARG A 76 2.85 12.61 8.91
CA ARG A 76 2.35 11.68 7.87
C ARG A 76 0.86 11.41 8.00
N ARG A 77 0.39 11.30 9.25
CA ARG A 77 -1.04 11.15 9.54
C ARG A 77 -1.84 12.37 9.09
N ILE A 78 -1.35 13.59 9.38
CA ILE A 78 -1.97 14.84 8.91
C ILE A 78 -2.04 14.87 7.37
N LEU A 79 -0.96 14.47 6.70
CA LEU A 79 -0.92 14.43 5.25
C LEU A 79 -1.93 13.42 4.68
N LEU A 80 -1.94 12.19 5.22
CA LEU A 80 -2.81 11.13 4.70
C LEU A 80 -4.30 11.38 4.98
N ARG A 81 -4.65 12.11 6.03
CA ARG A 81 -6.04 12.54 6.33
C ARG A 81 -6.64 13.49 5.29
N ARG A 82 -5.83 14.02 4.38
CA ARG A 82 -6.31 14.81 3.24
C ARG A 82 -6.85 13.95 2.11
N TYR A 83 -6.58 12.65 2.15
CA TYR A 83 -6.99 11.71 1.14
C TYR A 83 -8.27 10.99 1.57
N ARG A 84 -9.18 10.77 0.64
CA ARG A 84 -10.39 9.95 0.82
C ARG A 84 -10.24 8.63 0.08
N VAL A 85 -10.76 7.55 0.64
CA VAL A 85 -10.81 6.24 -0.04
C VAL A 85 -11.81 6.30 -1.20
N VAL A 86 -11.39 5.84 -2.36
CA VAL A 86 -12.19 5.77 -3.58
C VAL A 86 -12.56 4.34 -3.91
N ASP A 87 -11.60 3.41 -3.86
CA ASP A 87 -11.82 2.01 -4.21
C ASP A 87 -10.83 1.09 -3.52
N VAL A 88 -11.18 -0.18 -3.41
CA VAL A 88 -10.35 -1.23 -2.84
C VAL A 88 -10.48 -2.51 -3.65
N ALA A 89 -9.37 -3.21 -3.85
CA ALA A 89 -9.36 -4.50 -4.52
C ALA A 89 -8.35 -5.44 -3.87
N ARG A 90 -8.68 -6.72 -3.82
CA ARG A 90 -7.73 -7.78 -3.44
C ARG A 90 -6.78 -8.03 -4.61
N LYS A 91 -5.51 -8.12 -4.30
CA LYS A 91 -4.46 -8.39 -5.30
C LYS A 91 -3.73 -9.70 -4.96
N VAL A 92 -3.71 -10.61 -5.90
CA VAL A 92 -2.82 -11.77 -5.83
C VAL A 92 -1.41 -11.29 -6.19
N VAL A 93 -0.49 -11.40 -5.25
CA VAL A 93 0.91 -11.00 -5.44
C VAL A 93 1.79 -12.24 -5.52
N GLY A 94 2.99 -12.07 -6.13
CA GLY A 94 3.86 -13.15 -6.60
C GLY A 94 4.24 -14.22 -5.55
N VAL A 95 5.08 -15.14 -5.97
CA VAL A 95 5.40 -16.43 -5.30
C VAL A 95 5.75 -16.31 -3.81
N GLY A 96 6.42 -15.23 -3.40
CA GLY A 96 6.78 -14.98 -1.98
C GLY A 96 5.61 -14.56 -1.08
N SER A 97 4.41 -14.40 -1.62
CA SER A 97 3.20 -14.01 -0.88
C SER A 97 2.06 -15.01 -1.03
N VAL A 98 2.38 -16.22 -1.48
CA VAL A 98 1.39 -17.31 -1.57
C VAL A 98 0.86 -17.62 -0.17
N GLY A 99 -0.47 -17.61 -0.03
CA GLY A 99 -1.14 -17.84 1.25
C GLY A 99 -1.29 -16.61 2.14
N THR A 100 -0.85 -15.41 1.68
CA THR A 100 -1.09 -14.14 2.40
C THR A 100 -2.04 -13.25 1.63
N ARG A 101 -2.89 -12.54 2.35
CA ARG A 101 -3.82 -11.57 1.75
C ARG A 101 -3.10 -10.27 1.44
N CYS A 102 -3.40 -9.72 0.26
CA CYS A 102 -2.88 -8.43 -0.16
C CYS A 102 -4.00 -7.59 -0.79
N TRP A 103 -4.10 -6.34 -0.38
CA TRP A 103 -5.10 -5.40 -0.85
C TRP A 103 -4.42 -4.17 -1.44
N VAL A 104 -5.06 -3.58 -2.44
CA VAL A 104 -4.70 -2.27 -2.99
C VAL A 104 -5.85 -1.33 -2.69
N ILE A 105 -5.54 -0.17 -2.12
CA ILE A 105 -6.50 0.87 -1.79
C ILE A 105 -6.16 2.07 -2.67
N LEU A 106 -7.14 2.54 -3.42
CA LEU A 106 -7.07 3.79 -4.15
C LEU A 106 -7.65 4.91 -3.29
N LEU A 107 -6.85 5.94 -3.09
CA LEU A 107 -7.28 7.17 -2.44
C LEU A 107 -7.12 8.33 -3.42
N THR A 108 -7.87 9.40 -3.20
CA THR A 108 -7.70 10.66 -3.91
C THR A 108 -7.59 11.81 -2.92
N GLY A 109 -6.74 12.78 -3.24
CA GLY A 109 -6.48 13.96 -2.42
C GLY A 109 -7.43 15.12 -2.72
N ALA A 110 -6.86 16.27 -3.08
CA ALA A 110 -7.62 17.50 -3.29
C ALA A 110 -8.58 17.41 -4.49
N ASP A 111 -8.20 16.67 -5.52
CA ASP A 111 -8.96 16.44 -6.75
C ASP A 111 -8.68 15.04 -7.32
N ASP A 112 -9.31 14.71 -8.42
CA ASP A 112 -9.18 13.38 -9.05
C ASP A 112 -7.82 13.19 -9.75
N ASP A 113 -7.04 14.25 -9.90
CA ASP A 113 -5.68 14.23 -10.44
C ASP A 113 -4.60 14.03 -9.34
N ASP A 114 -5.02 13.86 -8.08
CA ASP A 114 -4.13 13.57 -6.94
C ASP A 114 -4.37 12.16 -6.36
N PRO A 115 -4.10 11.09 -7.14
CA PRO A 115 -4.28 9.72 -6.68
C PRO A 115 -3.14 9.24 -5.81
N LEU A 116 -3.48 8.44 -4.79
CA LEU A 116 -2.54 7.71 -3.95
C LEU A 116 -2.95 6.24 -3.90
N PHE A 117 -2.00 5.34 -4.18
CA PHE A 117 -2.20 3.91 -4.04
C PHE A 117 -1.47 3.40 -2.79
N LEU A 118 -2.19 2.81 -1.87
CA LEU A 118 -1.63 2.09 -0.74
C LEU A 118 -1.74 0.59 -0.98
N GLN A 119 -0.74 -0.15 -0.53
CA GLN A 119 -0.77 -1.61 -0.51
C GLN A 119 -0.79 -2.10 0.92
N VAL A 120 -1.82 -2.87 1.27
CA VAL A 120 -1.95 -3.53 2.56
C VAL A 120 -1.59 -5.00 2.37
N LYS A 121 -0.70 -5.51 3.22
CA LYS A 121 -0.30 -6.92 3.21
C LYS A 121 -0.49 -7.52 4.58
N GLU A 122 -1.03 -8.71 4.61
CA GLU A 122 -1.06 -9.51 5.82
C GLU A 122 0.37 -9.82 6.31
N ALA A 123 0.60 -9.64 7.58
CA ALA A 123 1.87 -9.95 8.21
C ALA A 123 1.71 -11.19 9.09
N GLN A 124 2.44 -12.24 8.76
CA GLN A 124 2.46 -13.49 9.50
C GLN A 124 3.67 -13.57 10.43
N PRO A 125 3.65 -14.49 11.44
CA PRO A 125 4.81 -14.77 12.26
C PRO A 125 6.04 -15.08 11.40
N SER A 126 7.21 -14.65 11.87
CA SER A 126 8.46 -15.00 11.19
C SER A 126 8.70 -16.50 11.27
N VAL A 127 9.09 -17.12 10.16
CA VAL A 127 9.56 -18.52 10.17
C VAL A 127 10.76 -18.75 11.08
N LEU A 128 11.48 -17.67 11.42
CA LEU A 128 12.63 -17.71 12.33
C LEU A 128 12.22 -17.48 13.79
N ALA A 129 10.98 -17.09 14.09
CA ALA A 129 10.53 -16.80 15.46
C ALA A 129 10.81 -17.93 16.46
N PRO A 130 10.67 -19.23 16.10
CA PRO A 130 10.98 -20.32 17.04
C PRO A 130 12.47 -20.43 17.42
N TYR A 131 13.36 -19.81 16.66
CA TYR A 131 14.81 -19.94 16.82
C TYR A 131 15.47 -18.71 17.47
N PHE A 132 14.70 -17.63 17.64
CA PHE A 132 15.21 -16.38 18.22
C PHE A 132 14.24 -15.85 19.26
N THR A 133 14.74 -15.58 20.46
CA THR A 133 14.03 -14.80 21.46
C THR A 133 14.15 -13.33 21.10
N SER A 134 13.03 -12.67 20.78
CA SER A 134 12.97 -11.23 20.55
C SER A 134 12.47 -10.57 21.84
N GLU A 135 13.19 -9.58 22.34
CA GLU A 135 12.73 -8.73 23.46
C GLU A 135 11.52 -7.86 23.10
N ASP A 136 11.18 -7.79 21.80
CA ASP A 136 10.12 -6.93 21.27
C ASP A 136 8.94 -7.78 20.76
N ASP A 137 8.46 -8.67 21.58
CA ASP A 137 7.26 -9.47 21.29
C ASP A 137 5.99 -8.66 21.57
N SER A 138 5.78 -7.62 20.77
CA SER A 138 4.54 -6.82 20.84
C SER A 138 3.31 -7.57 20.34
N GLY A 139 3.46 -8.83 19.92
CA GLY A 139 2.38 -9.64 19.33
C GLY A 139 1.98 -9.23 17.91
N ASN A 140 2.15 -7.97 17.52
CA ASN A 140 1.75 -7.48 16.20
C ASN A 140 2.84 -7.69 15.14
N GLN A 141 2.60 -8.59 14.20
CA GLN A 141 3.56 -8.95 13.15
C GLN A 141 3.77 -7.83 12.12
N GLY A 142 2.76 -7.01 11.88
CA GLY A 142 2.87 -5.82 11.03
C GLY A 142 3.84 -4.80 11.62
N ARG A 143 3.73 -4.52 12.93
CA ARG A 143 4.67 -3.66 13.66
C ARG A 143 6.10 -4.17 13.57
N ARG A 144 6.31 -5.46 13.80
CA ARG A 144 7.63 -6.10 13.65
C ARG A 144 8.20 -5.87 12.25
N GLY A 145 7.40 -6.14 11.21
CA GLY A 145 7.81 -5.95 9.81
C GLY A 145 8.17 -4.50 9.49
N VAL A 146 7.34 -3.54 9.91
CA VAL A 146 7.57 -2.10 9.69
C VAL A 146 8.83 -1.62 10.40
N ARG A 147 9.05 -2.02 11.66
CA ARG A 147 10.29 -1.68 12.39
C ARG A 147 11.52 -2.22 11.70
N GLY A 148 11.52 -3.51 11.32
CA GLY A 148 12.61 -4.12 10.58
C GLY A 148 12.90 -3.39 9.28
N GLN A 149 11.87 -3.06 8.51
CA GLN A 149 12.01 -2.32 7.25
C GLN A 149 12.60 -0.92 7.45
N ARG A 150 12.15 -0.19 8.46
CA ARG A 150 12.70 1.13 8.82
C ARG A 150 14.16 1.08 9.26
N MET A 151 14.58 -0.02 9.88
CA MET A 151 15.98 -0.19 10.31
C MET A 151 16.93 -0.50 9.17
N ILE A 152 16.48 -1.25 8.15
CA ILE A 152 17.36 -1.69 7.05
C ILE A 152 17.28 -0.80 5.80
N GLN A 153 16.26 0.04 5.67
CA GLN A 153 16.11 0.96 4.54
C GLN A 153 16.61 2.35 4.89
N GLY A 154 17.50 2.92 4.06
CA GLY A 154 17.96 4.29 4.24
C GLY A 154 16.87 5.35 4.06
N SER A 155 15.81 5.04 3.27
CA SER A 155 14.64 5.88 3.08
C SER A 155 13.43 4.98 2.93
N PRO A 156 12.71 4.65 4.02
CA PRO A 156 11.48 3.88 3.94
C PRO A 156 10.36 4.72 3.33
N ASP A 157 9.31 4.02 2.85
CA ASP A 157 8.08 4.69 2.41
C ASP A 157 7.51 5.57 3.53
N ILE A 158 7.11 6.79 3.17
CA ILE A 158 6.60 7.78 4.14
C ILE A 158 5.29 7.36 4.79
N PHE A 159 4.51 6.50 4.13
CA PHE A 159 3.26 5.94 4.61
C PHE A 159 3.41 4.51 5.13
N LEU A 160 4.64 4.04 5.38
CA LEU A 160 4.87 2.73 5.98
C LEU A 160 4.34 2.69 7.42
N GLY A 161 3.31 1.91 7.66
CA GLY A 161 2.65 1.75 8.95
C GLY A 161 2.06 0.35 9.12
N TRP A 162 1.35 0.12 10.22
CA TRP A 162 0.71 -1.15 10.53
C TRP A 162 -0.66 -0.93 11.15
N CYS A 163 -1.50 -1.94 11.08
CA CYS A 163 -2.75 -2.03 11.83
C CYS A 163 -2.96 -3.47 12.31
N GLU A 164 -3.97 -3.66 13.11
CA GLU A 164 -4.42 -4.96 13.59
C GLU A 164 -5.92 -5.04 13.36
N LEU A 165 -6.34 -6.10 12.71
CA LEU A 165 -7.75 -6.46 12.59
C LEU A 165 -8.15 -7.06 13.94
N ARG A 166 -9.11 -6.47 14.61
CA ARG A 166 -9.74 -7.09 15.78
C ARG A 166 -10.74 -8.11 15.25
N GLY A 167 -10.35 -9.37 15.29
CA GLY A 167 -11.26 -10.48 15.07
C GLY A 167 -12.00 -10.83 16.32
#